data_f8e7760e53a1bc3356fd9f9be230ce7e
#
_entry.id   f8e7760e53a1bc3356fd9f9be230ce7e
#
_cell.length_a   1.000
_cell.length_b   1.000
_cell.length_c   1.000
_cell.angle_alpha   90.00
_cell.angle_beta   90.00
_cell.angle_gamma   90.00
#
_symmetry.space_group_name_H-M   'P 1'
#
loop_
_entity.id
_entity.type
_entity.pdbx_description
1 polymer ?
#
loop_
_entity_poly.entity_id
_entity_poly.type
_entity_poly.pdbx_seq_one_letter_code
_entity_poly.pdbx_strand_id
1 'polypeptide(L)'
;MSDTSPASPDALAALRGEIDTLDDQMHALLMRRADVVARLAASGIKRDAASPLRPGREALILRRLLARHTGALPRAAVVRLWREIFATSSGMQGGFTVAVQAERPEQVQVAREHFGIGTPLRSLPTAARHLHLL
;
A
#
# COMPACT_ATOMS: atom_id res chain seq x y z
N MET A 1 15.69 23.76 -30.03
CA MET A 1 16.85 23.08 -29.46
C MET A 1 16.57 22.81 -28.00
N SER A 2 16.55 21.54 -27.61
CA SER A 2 16.48 21.21 -26.20
C SER A 2 17.81 21.56 -25.53
N ASP A 3 17.73 22.33 -24.46
CA ASP A 3 18.91 22.65 -23.66
C ASP A 3 19.31 21.40 -22.89
N THR A 4 20.47 20.83 -23.20
CA THR A 4 21.01 19.66 -22.53
C THR A 4 22.01 20.03 -21.45
N SER A 5 22.10 21.29 -21.08
CA SER A 5 22.99 21.74 -20.01
C SER A 5 22.52 21.16 -18.68
N PRO A 6 23.42 20.65 -17.81
CA PRO A 6 23.05 20.22 -16.48
C PRO A 6 22.51 21.39 -15.67
N ALA A 7 21.56 21.11 -14.79
CA ALA A 7 21.01 22.12 -13.90
C ALA A 7 22.14 22.75 -13.05
N SER A 8 22.07 24.05 -12.82
CA SER A 8 23.01 24.74 -11.93
C SER A 8 22.86 24.20 -10.49
N PRO A 9 23.88 24.34 -9.62
CA PRO A 9 23.78 23.96 -8.21
C PRO A 9 22.59 24.62 -7.51
N ASP A 10 22.28 25.89 -7.83
CA ASP A 10 21.17 26.61 -7.26
C ASP A 10 19.81 26.05 -7.74
N ALA A 11 19.70 25.71 -9.01
CA ALA A 11 18.51 25.09 -9.56
C ALA A 11 18.28 23.70 -8.97
N LEU A 12 19.33 22.92 -8.78
CA LEU A 12 19.26 21.61 -8.14
C LEU A 12 18.82 21.73 -6.68
N ALA A 13 19.38 22.68 -5.92
CA ALA A 13 19.00 22.93 -4.53
C ALA A 13 17.53 23.35 -4.44
N ALA A 14 17.05 24.21 -5.36
CA ALA A 14 15.65 24.62 -5.40
C ALA A 14 14.70 23.45 -5.62
N LEU A 15 15.04 22.57 -6.58
CA LEU A 15 14.21 21.38 -6.85
C LEU A 15 14.21 20.40 -5.68
N ARG A 16 15.35 20.20 -5.03
CA ARG A 16 15.43 19.38 -3.82
C ARG A 16 14.60 19.98 -2.68
N GLY A 17 14.60 21.30 -2.53
CA GLY A 17 13.75 21.98 -1.57
C GLY A 17 12.27 21.79 -1.83
N GLU A 18 11.86 21.78 -3.10
CA GLU A 18 10.47 21.47 -3.49
C GLU A 18 10.11 20.04 -3.10
N ILE A 19 11.01 19.08 -3.33
CA ILE A 19 10.78 17.68 -2.95
C ILE A 19 10.65 17.55 -1.44
N ASP A 20 11.54 18.19 -0.68
CA ASP A 20 11.49 18.17 0.79
C ASP A 20 10.16 18.70 1.32
N THR A 21 9.67 19.79 0.75
CA THR A 21 8.37 20.37 1.11
C THR A 21 7.24 19.39 0.82
N LEU A 22 7.27 18.74 -0.34
CA LEU A 22 6.26 17.74 -0.71
C LEU A 22 6.31 16.53 0.20
N ASP A 23 7.51 16.06 0.56
CA ASP A 23 7.68 14.95 1.49
C ASP A 23 7.09 15.28 2.86
N ASP A 24 7.33 16.50 3.37
CA ASP A 24 6.75 16.95 4.62
C ASP A 24 5.23 16.96 4.58
N GLN A 25 4.66 17.43 3.47
CA GLN A 25 3.20 17.45 3.26
C GLN A 25 2.63 16.03 3.18
N MET A 26 3.28 15.16 2.43
CA MET A 26 2.86 13.76 2.31
C MET A 26 2.90 13.06 3.67
N HIS A 27 3.97 13.25 4.43
CA HIS A 27 4.13 12.68 5.76
C HIS A 27 3.02 13.17 6.70
N ALA A 28 2.75 14.47 6.70
CA ALA A 28 1.66 15.04 7.51
C ALA A 28 0.30 14.43 7.15
N LEU A 29 0.03 14.24 5.87
CA LEU A 29 -1.22 13.62 5.40
C LEU A 29 -1.31 12.14 5.79
N LEU A 30 -0.21 11.41 5.72
CA LEU A 30 -0.16 10.01 6.16
C LEU A 30 -0.43 9.88 7.66
N MET A 31 0.16 10.77 8.46
CA MET A 31 -0.10 10.80 9.90
C MET A 31 -1.59 11.08 10.20
N ARG A 32 -2.18 12.06 9.52
CA ARG A 32 -3.61 12.38 9.68
C ARG A 32 -4.50 11.23 9.26
N ARG A 33 -4.17 10.56 8.16
CA ARG A 33 -4.91 9.37 7.71
C ARG A 33 -4.84 8.26 8.76
N ALA A 34 -3.65 8.00 9.29
CA ALA A 34 -3.45 7.01 10.35
C ALA A 34 -4.27 7.34 11.61
N ASP A 35 -4.34 8.61 12.00
CA ASP A 35 -5.15 9.04 13.15
C ASP A 35 -6.64 8.77 12.92
N VAL A 36 -7.14 9.00 11.71
CA VAL A 36 -8.54 8.70 11.37
C VAL A 36 -8.80 7.20 11.42
N VAL A 37 -7.87 6.39 10.90
CA VAL A 37 -7.96 4.93 10.95
C VAL A 37 -7.96 4.44 12.39
N ALA A 38 -7.11 5.00 13.25
CA ALA A 38 -7.07 4.66 14.67
C ALA A 38 -8.40 4.99 15.38
N ARG A 39 -9.00 6.14 15.06
CA ARG A 39 -10.32 6.52 15.60
C ARG A 39 -11.42 5.58 15.10
N LEU A 40 -11.35 5.17 13.84
CA LEU A 40 -12.29 4.21 13.28
C LEU A 40 -12.17 2.85 14.01
N ALA A 41 -10.96 2.39 14.25
CA ALA A 41 -10.70 1.15 14.99
C ALA A 41 -11.26 1.23 16.43
N ALA A 42 -11.04 2.36 17.11
CA ALA A 42 -11.48 2.57 18.49
C ALA A 42 -13.00 2.73 18.60
N SER A 43 -13.68 3.20 17.54
CA SER A 43 -15.12 3.47 17.56
C SER A 43 -15.99 2.21 17.62
N GLY A 44 -15.44 1.08 17.19
CA GLY A 44 -16.17 -0.18 17.11
C GLY A 44 -17.24 -0.26 16.02
N ILE A 45 -17.33 0.73 15.15
CA ILE A 45 -18.36 0.80 14.08
C ILE A 45 -18.31 -0.41 13.15
N LYS A 46 -17.16 -1.06 13.00
CA LYS A 46 -16.97 -2.21 12.09
C LYS A 46 -16.81 -3.55 12.83
N ARG A 47 -17.37 -3.69 14.01
CA ARG A 47 -17.19 -4.91 14.82
C ARG A 47 -17.82 -6.17 14.23
N ASP A 48 -18.79 -6.03 13.37
CA ASP A 48 -19.43 -7.13 12.67
C ASP A 48 -18.54 -7.76 11.59
N ALA A 49 -17.42 -7.12 11.26
CA ALA A 49 -16.50 -7.61 10.24
C ALA A 49 -15.50 -8.59 10.84
N ALA A 50 -15.41 -9.79 10.26
CA ALA A 50 -14.49 -10.84 10.70
C ALA A 50 -13.02 -10.50 10.46
N SER A 51 -12.72 -9.55 9.57
CA SER A 51 -11.38 -9.15 9.17
C SER A 51 -11.31 -7.66 8.90
N PRO A 52 -10.18 -7.00 9.25
CA PRO A 52 -9.96 -5.60 8.87
C PRO A 52 -9.74 -5.40 7.37
N LEU A 53 -9.51 -6.48 6.63
CA LEU A 53 -9.35 -6.43 5.19
C LEU A 53 -10.66 -6.06 4.49
N ARG A 54 -10.62 -5.08 3.61
CA ARG A 54 -11.78 -4.57 2.87
C ARG A 54 -11.47 -4.49 1.38
N PRO A 55 -11.40 -5.64 0.66
CA PRO A 55 -10.96 -5.63 -0.74
C PRO A 55 -11.86 -4.82 -1.66
N GLY A 56 -13.16 -4.80 -1.41
CA GLY A 56 -14.10 -3.99 -2.20
C GLY A 56 -13.84 -2.51 -2.06
N ARG A 57 -13.64 -2.03 -0.84
CA ARG A 57 -13.31 -0.62 -0.60
C ARG A 57 -11.94 -0.26 -1.14
N GLU A 58 -10.94 -1.12 -0.99
CA GLU A 58 -9.60 -0.89 -1.52
C GLU A 58 -9.63 -0.76 -3.04
N ALA A 59 -10.39 -1.62 -3.73
CA ALA A 59 -10.57 -1.53 -5.17
C ALA A 59 -11.23 -0.22 -5.59
N LEU A 60 -12.23 0.26 -4.86
CA LEU A 60 -12.89 1.55 -5.14
C LEU A 60 -11.91 2.72 -4.99
N ILE A 61 -11.09 2.72 -3.95
CA ILE A 61 -10.08 3.76 -3.75
C ILE A 61 -9.08 3.76 -4.90
N LEU A 62 -8.55 2.59 -5.26
CA LEU A 62 -7.59 2.47 -6.36
C LEU A 62 -8.18 2.94 -7.69
N ARG A 63 -9.41 2.55 -8.01
CA ARG A 63 -10.08 3.01 -9.24
C ARG A 63 -10.23 4.52 -9.27
N ARG A 64 -10.62 5.13 -8.16
CA ARG A 64 -10.76 6.59 -8.05
C ARG A 64 -9.43 7.29 -8.26
N LEU A 65 -8.37 6.81 -7.61
CA LEU A 65 -7.04 7.40 -7.74
C LEU A 65 -6.49 7.24 -9.15
N LEU A 66 -6.63 6.08 -9.75
CA LEU A 66 -6.14 5.82 -11.10
C LEU A 66 -6.93 6.58 -12.16
N ALA A 67 -8.21 6.82 -11.94
CA ALA A 67 -9.03 7.61 -12.87
C ALA A 67 -8.58 9.07 -12.94
N ARG A 68 -8.09 9.64 -11.84
CA ARG A 68 -7.61 11.03 -11.78
C ARG A 68 -6.09 11.14 -11.98
N HIS A 69 -5.39 10.01 -12.04
CA HIS A 69 -3.93 10.00 -12.05
C HIS A 69 -3.37 10.52 -13.39
N THR A 70 -2.43 11.46 -13.29
CA THR A 70 -1.70 12.02 -14.43
C THR A 70 -0.24 12.26 -14.02
N GLY A 71 0.60 12.59 -14.99
CA GLY A 71 1.97 12.99 -14.72
C GLY A 71 2.97 11.84 -14.76
N ALA A 72 4.16 12.12 -14.24
CA ALA A 72 5.32 11.27 -14.41
C ALA A 72 5.34 10.02 -13.52
N LEU A 73 4.63 10.04 -12.38
CA LEU A 73 4.63 8.89 -11.48
C LEU A 73 3.92 7.69 -12.15
N PRO A 74 4.58 6.54 -12.28
CA PRO A 74 3.96 5.38 -12.92
C PRO A 74 2.70 4.91 -12.17
N ARG A 75 1.67 4.51 -12.93
CA ARG A 75 0.43 3.98 -12.35
C ARG A 75 0.69 2.78 -11.45
N ALA A 76 1.59 1.88 -11.85
CA ALA A 76 1.96 0.72 -11.04
C ALA A 76 2.55 1.12 -9.68
N ALA A 77 3.29 2.23 -9.62
CA ALA A 77 3.83 2.75 -8.37
C ALA A 77 2.72 3.22 -7.43
N VAL A 78 1.68 3.88 -7.97
CA VAL A 78 0.51 4.30 -7.18
C VAL A 78 -0.16 3.08 -6.55
N VAL A 79 -0.35 2.02 -7.31
CA VAL A 79 -0.95 0.77 -6.80
C VAL A 79 -0.12 0.19 -5.66
N ARG A 80 1.21 0.08 -5.84
CA ARG A 80 2.11 -0.46 -4.80
C ARG A 80 2.08 0.38 -3.53
N LEU A 81 2.13 1.71 -3.66
CA LEU A 81 2.09 2.62 -2.51
C LEU A 81 0.79 2.45 -1.72
N TRP A 82 -0.36 2.42 -2.41
CA TRP A 82 -1.64 2.28 -1.74
C TRP A 82 -1.85 0.88 -1.15
N ARG A 83 -1.31 -0.17 -1.76
CA ARG A 83 -1.31 -1.51 -1.16
C ARG A 83 -0.61 -1.53 0.20
N GLU A 84 0.53 -0.83 0.32
CA GLU A 84 1.22 -0.67 1.61
C GLU A 84 0.39 0.14 2.61
N ILE A 85 -0.21 1.22 2.17
CA ILE A 85 -1.08 2.04 3.02
C ILE A 85 -2.26 1.21 3.54
N PHE A 86 -2.91 0.44 2.66
CA PHE A 86 -4.02 -0.43 3.04
C PHE A 86 -3.59 -1.50 4.05
N ALA A 87 -2.46 -2.15 3.80
CA ALA A 87 -1.93 -3.18 4.69
C ALA A 87 -1.63 -2.62 6.09
N THR A 88 -1.02 -1.44 6.14
CA THR A 88 -0.74 -0.74 7.40
C THR A 88 -2.03 -0.39 8.13
N SER A 89 -3.01 0.14 7.41
CA SER A 89 -4.32 0.50 7.99
C SER A 89 -5.05 -0.73 8.52
N SER A 90 -5.02 -1.83 7.80
CA SER A 90 -5.61 -3.10 8.24
C SER A 90 -4.92 -3.66 9.48
N GLY A 91 -3.58 -3.56 9.52
CA GLY A 91 -2.80 -3.95 10.69
C GLY A 91 -3.16 -3.15 11.94
N MET A 92 -3.41 -1.85 11.79
CA MET A 92 -3.84 -0.97 12.88
C MET A 92 -5.24 -1.33 13.41
N GLN A 93 -6.09 -1.96 12.59
CA GLN A 93 -7.45 -2.36 12.96
C GLN A 93 -7.54 -3.77 13.56
N GLY A 94 -6.43 -4.45 13.77
CA GLY A 94 -6.42 -5.77 14.37
C GLY A 94 -5.51 -6.76 13.66
N GLY A 95 -5.02 -6.41 12.49
CA GLY A 95 -4.12 -7.25 11.71
C GLY A 95 -4.79 -8.46 11.08
N PHE A 96 -4.07 -9.12 10.21
CA PHE A 96 -4.45 -10.37 9.58
C PHE A 96 -3.20 -11.08 9.05
N THR A 97 -3.31 -12.39 8.85
CA THR A 97 -2.26 -13.18 8.21
C THR A 97 -2.79 -13.71 6.89
N VAL A 98 -1.97 -13.58 5.84
CA VAL A 98 -2.33 -14.11 4.53
C VAL A 98 -1.74 -15.50 4.37
N ALA A 99 -2.58 -16.47 4.06
CA ALA A 99 -2.15 -17.81 3.72
C ALA A 99 -1.93 -17.89 2.20
N VAL A 100 -0.73 -18.29 1.79
CA VAL A 100 -0.37 -18.40 0.39
C VAL A 100 -0.08 -19.84 0.05
N GLN A 101 -0.80 -20.38 -0.89
CA GLN A 101 -0.50 -21.68 -1.47
C GLN A 101 0.41 -21.45 -2.67
N ALA A 102 1.70 -21.66 -2.47
CA ALA A 102 2.70 -21.36 -3.47
C ALA A 102 3.67 -22.51 -3.65
N GLU A 103 3.95 -22.87 -4.89
CA GLU A 103 4.96 -23.87 -5.24
C GLU A 103 6.31 -23.23 -5.57
N ARG A 104 6.33 -21.92 -5.84
CA ARG A 104 7.53 -21.18 -6.23
C ARG A 104 7.67 -19.90 -5.40
N PRO A 105 8.90 -19.46 -5.12
CA PRO A 105 9.14 -18.19 -4.41
C PRO A 105 8.52 -16.98 -5.08
N GLU A 106 8.42 -16.95 -6.41
CA GLU A 106 7.82 -15.86 -7.17
C GLU A 106 6.34 -15.65 -6.82
N GLN A 107 5.63 -16.73 -6.53
CA GLN A 107 4.22 -16.67 -6.13
C GLN A 107 4.06 -16.02 -4.76
N VAL A 108 4.97 -16.29 -3.84
CA VAL A 108 5.03 -15.64 -2.53
C VAL A 108 5.30 -14.14 -2.71
N GLN A 109 6.21 -13.79 -3.62
CA GLN A 109 6.52 -12.39 -3.89
C GLN A 109 5.32 -11.62 -4.44
N VAL A 110 4.54 -12.22 -5.34
CA VAL A 110 3.30 -11.62 -5.84
C VAL A 110 2.33 -11.32 -4.69
N ALA A 111 2.18 -12.26 -3.74
CA ALA A 111 1.34 -12.05 -2.57
C ALA A 111 1.86 -10.91 -1.69
N ARG A 112 3.18 -10.83 -1.48
CA ARG A 112 3.79 -9.73 -0.71
C ARG A 112 3.53 -8.37 -1.35
N GLU A 113 3.64 -8.29 -2.67
CA GLU A 113 3.37 -7.06 -3.40
C GLU A 113 1.90 -6.65 -3.31
N HIS A 114 0.99 -7.61 -3.32
CA HIS A 114 -0.44 -7.33 -3.22
C HIS A 114 -0.86 -6.92 -1.81
N PHE A 115 -0.39 -7.61 -0.78
CA PHE A 115 -0.83 -7.41 0.60
C PHE A 115 0.09 -6.53 1.44
N GLY A 116 1.20 -6.05 0.86
CA GLY A 116 2.19 -5.25 1.57
C GLY A 116 3.28 -6.08 2.21
N ILE A 117 4.48 -5.51 2.28
CA ILE A 117 5.68 -6.20 2.78
C ILE A 117 5.55 -6.56 4.25
N GLY A 118 4.90 -5.69 5.03
CA GLY A 118 4.72 -5.88 6.48
C GLY A 118 3.61 -6.85 6.86
N THR A 119 2.80 -7.31 5.91
CA THR A 119 1.72 -8.25 6.20
C THR A 119 2.28 -9.66 6.42
N PRO A 120 1.95 -10.33 7.54
CA PRO A 120 2.40 -11.70 7.76
C PRO A 120 1.88 -12.63 6.67
N LEU A 121 2.78 -13.39 6.08
CA LEU A 121 2.45 -14.40 5.08
C LEU A 121 2.73 -15.79 5.63
N ARG A 122 1.84 -16.70 5.36
CA ARG A 122 1.97 -18.09 5.70
C ARG A 122 1.94 -18.92 4.43
N SER A 123 3.02 -19.64 4.15
CA SER A 123 3.09 -20.53 3.01
C SER A 123 2.40 -21.85 3.34
N LEU A 124 1.51 -22.27 2.44
CA LEU A 124 0.80 -23.53 2.57
C LEU A 124 1.34 -24.56 1.58
N PRO A 125 1.21 -25.87 1.90
CA PRO A 125 1.55 -26.92 0.95
C PRO A 125 0.62 -26.91 -0.25
N THR A 126 0.89 -27.78 -1.23
CA THR A 126 0.09 -27.92 -2.46
C THR A 126 -1.39 -28.16 -2.15
N ALA A 127 -2.25 -27.90 -3.15
CA ALA A 127 -3.71 -28.05 -3.02
C ALA A 127 -4.13 -29.42 -2.44
N ALA A 128 -3.46 -30.50 -2.85
CA ALA A 128 -3.78 -31.85 -2.38
C ALA A 128 -3.54 -31.98 -0.86
N ARG A 129 -2.45 -31.41 -0.34
CA ARG A 129 -2.18 -31.41 1.10
C ARG A 129 -3.09 -30.46 1.85
N HIS A 130 -3.44 -29.35 1.24
CA HIS A 130 -4.34 -28.37 1.85
C HIS A 130 -5.71 -28.98 2.13
N LEU A 131 -6.24 -29.79 1.22
CA LEU A 131 -7.52 -30.46 1.40
C LEU A 131 -7.54 -31.41 2.60
N HIS A 132 -6.40 -31.98 2.96
CA HIS A 132 -6.30 -32.84 4.14
C HIS A 132 -6.27 -32.07 5.47
N LEU A 133 -6.03 -30.77 5.42
CA LEU A 133 -6.01 -29.90 6.61
C LEU A 133 -7.38 -29.32 6.95
N LEU A 134 -8.31 -29.47 6.05
CA LEU A 134 -9.67 -29.03 6.26
C LEU A 134 -10.51 -30.15 6.90
#